data_0e7321e09ac91964350b785e73091963
#
_entry.id   0e7321e09ac91964350b785e73091963
#
_cell.length_a   1.000
_cell.length_b   1.000
_cell.length_c   1.000
_cell.angle_alpha   90.00
_cell.angle_beta   90.00
_cell.angle_gamma   90.00
#
_symmetry.space_group_name_H-M   'P 1'
#
loop_
_entity.id
_entity.type
_entity.pdbx_description
1 polymer ?
#
loop_
_entity_poly.entity_id
_entity_poly.type
_entity_poly.pdbx_seq_one_letter_code
_entity_poly.pdbx_strand_id
1 'polypeptide(L)'
;MKTIYYNSKLAKLILFGSYHTIMLFGFILTKLKELSETTIRHERTHQKQFFECMEIAAVPSVLLAFHVSAWWLLLIPLFYYILYGVEWFISLVYHLFTDDEVGGGKVNANAYRASAFEMEAKLNQDNPNYLKERKWGAWLHYYGKI
;
A
#
# COMPACT_ATOMS: atom_id res chain seq x y z
N MET A 1 3.06 -0.57 21.03
CA MET A 1 2.84 -1.90 20.40
C MET A 1 3.90 -2.10 19.32
N LYS A 2 4.55 -3.28 19.27
CA LYS A 2 5.61 -3.56 18.28
C LYS A 2 4.94 -3.79 16.92
N THR A 3 5.15 -2.90 15.96
CA THR A 3 4.54 -2.98 14.62
C THR A 3 5.50 -3.42 13.52
N ILE A 4 6.81 -3.49 13.81
CA ILE A 4 7.85 -3.91 12.86
C ILE A 4 8.42 -5.26 13.30
N TYR A 5 8.41 -6.22 12.41
CA TYR A 5 8.92 -7.58 12.61
C TYR A 5 10.13 -7.81 11.70
N TYR A 6 11.31 -7.72 12.30
CA TYR A 6 12.58 -7.99 11.63
C TYR A 6 12.83 -9.49 11.46
N ASN A 7 13.58 -9.85 10.42
CA ASN A 7 13.93 -11.24 10.10
C ASN A 7 12.73 -12.19 10.07
N SER A 8 11.59 -11.68 9.60
CA SER A 8 10.30 -12.36 9.62
C SER A 8 10.31 -13.58 8.70
N LYS A 9 9.92 -14.75 9.24
CA LYS A 9 9.73 -15.98 8.45
C LYS A 9 8.64 -15.79 7.40
N LEU A 10 7.55 -15.08 7.75
CA LEU A 10 6.46 -14.78 6.82
C LEU A 10 6.95 -13.88 5.68
N ALA A 11 7.74 -12.84 5.96
CA ALA A 11 8.33 -12.01 4.91
C ALA A 11 9.21 -12.82 3.96
N LYS A 12 9.98 -13.78 4.48
CA LYS A 12 10.82 -14.67 3.66
C LYS A 12 10.01 -15.60 2.77
N LEU A 13 8.81 -15.98 3.20
CA LEU A 13 7.91 -16.86 2.46
C LEU A 13 7.19 -16.14 1.33
N ILE A 14 6.70 -14.90 1.58
CA ILE A 14 5.81 -14.19 0.64
C ILE A 14 6.52 -13.20 -0.27
N LEU A 15 7.70 -12.69 0.12
CA LEU A 15 8.44 -11.74 -0.70
C LEU A 15 9.45 -12.45 -1.60
N PHE A 16 9.35 -12.22 -2.90
CA PHE A 16 10.25 -12.78 -3.92
C PHE A 16 11.11 -11.68 -4.56
N GLY A 17 12.23 -12.08 -5.18
CA GLY A 17 13.11 -11.18 -5.88
C GLY A 17 13.77 -10.14 -4.97
N SER A 18 13.78 -8.88 -5.42
CA SER A 18 14.42 -7.75 -4.74
C SER A 18 13.59 -7.12 -3.61
N TYR A 19 12.38 -7.62 -3.37
CA TYR A 19 11.53 -7.10 -2.30
C TYR A 19 11.98 -7.64 -0.95
N HIS A 20 12.21 -6.74 0.01
CA HIS A 20 12.71 -7.10 1.33
C HIS A 20 11.75 -6.76 2.47
N THR A 21 10.81 -5.84 2.24
CA THR A 21 9.89 -5.32 3.25
C THR A 21 8.48 -5.19 2.65
N ILE A 22 7.46 -5.37 3.48
CA ILE A 22 6.06 -5.20 3.12
C ILE A 22 5.25 -4.76 4.34
N MET A 23 4.30 -3.86 4.13
CA MET A 23 3.23 -3.60 5.09
C MET A 23 2.07 -4.56 4.81
N LEU A 24 1.69 -5.36 5.81
CA LEU A 24 0.60 -6.34 5.70
C LEU A 24 -0.31 -6.24 6.92
N PHE A 25 -1.58 -5.93 6.71
CA PHE A 25 -2.61 -5.76 7.75
C PHE A 25 -2.17 -4.87 8.92
N GLY A 26 -1.50 -3.75 8.62
CA GLY A 26 -1.00 -2.83 9.63
C GLY A 26 0.29 -3.27 10.32
N PHE A 27 0.91 -4.36 9.90
CA PHE A 27 2.22 -4.81 10.38
C PHE A 27 3.28 -4.65 9.30
N ILE A 28 4.46 -4.20 9.67
CA ILE A 28 5.62 -4.09 8.77
C ILE A 28 6.46 -5.34 8.96
N LEU A 29 6.59 -6.14 7.90
CA LEU A 29 7.33 -7.39 7.90
C LEU A 29 8.55 -7.25 7.01
N THR A 30 9.74 -7.60 7.51
CA THR A 30 10.97 -7.52 6.71
C THR A 30 11.83 -8.77 6.82
N LYS A 31 12.51 -9.11 5.73
CA LYS A 31 13.56 -10.14 5.69
C LYS A 31 14.83 -9.69 6.40
N LEU A 32 15.04 -8.37 6.51
CA LEU A 32 16.26 -7.75 7.01
C LEU A 32 16.29 -7.75 8.54
N LYS A 33 17.50 -7.63 9.10
CA LYS A 33 17.72 -7.47 10.55
C LYS A 33 17.51 -6.03 11.01
N GLU A 34 17.69 -5.07 10.11
CA GLU A 34 17.54 -3.64 10.34
C GLU A 34 16.93 -2.98 9.09
N LEU A 35 16.24 -1.87 9.27
CA LEU A 35 15.69 -1.03 8.20
C LEU A 35 16.24 0.38 8.34
N SER A 36 16.44 1.06 7.21
CA SER A 36 16.74 2.48 7.20
C SER A 36 15.52 3.28 7.67
N GLU A 37 15.76 4.46 8.23
CA GLU A 37 14.69 5.39 8.64
C GLU A 37 13.78 5.77 7.45
N THR A 38 14.34 5.91 6.26
CA THR A 38 13.61 6.13 5.01
C THR A 38 12.64 5.00 4.72
N THR A 39 13.11 3.75 4.78
CA THR A 39 12.25 2.58 4.57
C THR A 39 11.17 2.47 5.65
N ILE A 40 11.51 2.75 6.90
CA ILE A 40 10.54 2.75 8.00
C ILE A 40 9.45 3.81 7.76
N ARG A 41 9.80 5.01 7.32
CA ARG A 41 8.83 6.07 7.00
C ARG A 41 7.94 5.68 5.83
N HIS A 42 8.51 5.12 4.78
CA HIS A 42 7.78 4.61 3.62
C HIS A 42 6.70 3.59 4.04
N GLU A 43 7.08 2.54 4.74
CA GLU A 43 6.16 1.50 5.21
C GLU A 43 5.13 2.03 6.23
N ARG A 44 5.51 2.98 7.07
CA ARG A 44 4.57 3.64 7.99
C ARG A 44 3.57 4.53 7.27
N THR A 45 3.92 5.08 6.12
CA THR A 45 2.95 5.78 5.27
C THR A 45 1.88 4.81 4.77
N HIS A 46 2.28 3.64 4.27
CA HIS A 46 1.33 2.57 3.90
C HIS A 46 0.49 2.10 5.09
N GLN A 47 1.07 2.03 6.28
CA GLN A 47 0.32 1.69 7.49
C GLN A 47 -0.78 2.72 7.79
N LYS A 48 -0.50 4.03 7.62
CA LYS A 48 -1.51 5.10 7.76
C LYS A 48 -2.61 4.97 6.72
N GLN A 49 -2.24 4.80 5.45
CA GLN A 49 -3.18 4.60 4.34
C GLN A 49 -4.10 3.39 4.59
N PHE A 50 -3.54 2.29 5.08
CA PHE A 50 -4.29 1.08 5.42
C PHE A 50 -5.37 1.36 6.47
N PHE A 51 -5.05 2.05 7.57
CA PHE A 51 -6.01 2.37 8.61
C PHE A 51 -7.07 3.35 8.11
N GLU A 52 -6.71 4.36 7.32
CA GLU A 52 -7.66 5.28 6.69
C GLU A 52 -8.65 4.55 5.77
N CYS A 53 -8.16 3.59 4.97
CA CYS A 53 -9.01 2.76 4.14
C CYS A 53 -9.95 1.88 4.97
N MET A 54 -9.48 1.33 6.10
CA MET A 54 -10.35 0.61 7.04
C MET A 54 -11.46 1.51 7.63
N GLU A 55 -11.12 2.75 8.00
CA GLU A 55 -12.09 3.73 8.51
C GLU A 55 -13.17 4.03 7.45
N ILE A 56 -12.77 4.25 6.19
CA ILE A 56 -13.69 4.46 5.06
C ILE A 56 -14.61 3.26 4.87
N ALA A 57 -14.06 2.05 4.92
CA ALA A 57 -14.83 0.83 4.69
C ALA A 57 -15.73 0.43 5.86
N ALA A 58 -15.44 0.88 7.08
CA ALA A 58 -16.10 0.38 8.30
C ALA A 58 -17.62 0.58 8.27
N VAL A 59 -18.08 1.82 8.01
CA VAL A 59 -19.52 2.13 8.05
C VAL A 59 -20.31 1.36 6.99
N PRO A 60 -19.96 1.40 5.69
CA PRO A 60 -20.70 0.65 4.68
C PRO A 60 -20.63 -0.86 4.91
N SER A 61 -19.50 -1.40 5.36
CA SER A 61 -19.36 -2.84 5.61
C SER A 61 -20.24 -3.31 6.76
N VAL A 62 -20.34 -2.53 7.84
CA VAL A 62 -21.22 -2.87 8.97
C VAL A 62 -22.68 -2.82 8.54
N LEU A 63 -23.12 -1.80 7.78
CA LEU A 63 -24.48 -1.72 7.27
C LEU A 63 -24.81 -2.92 6.37
N LEU A 64 -23.91 -3.28 5.46
CA LEU A 64 -24.09 -4.44 4.60
C LEU A 64 -24.08 -5.75 5.38
N ALA A 65 -23.29 -5.84 6.44
CA ALA A 65 -23.28 -7.02 7.31
C ALA A 65 -24.62 -7.25 8.00
N PHE A 66 -25.30 -6.19 8.43
CA PHE A 66 -26.63 -6.27 9.05
C PHE A 66 -27.74 -6.62 8.05
N HIS A 67 -27.68 -6.06 6.83
CA HIS A 67 -28.78 -6.19 5.86
C HIS A 67 -28.62 -7.33 4.85
N VAL A 68 -27.37 -7.78 4.62
CA VAL A 68 -27.08 -8.76 3.56
C VAL A 68 -26.38 -9.99 4.13
N SER A 69 -25.16 -9.86 4.64
CA SER A 69 -24.36 -10.97 5.15
C SER A 69 -23.15 -10.50 5.96
N ALA A 70 -22.82 -11.20 7.04
CA ALA A 70 -21.65 -10.94 7.88
C ALA A 70 -20.31 -11.00 7.11
N TRP A 71 -20.25 -11.65 5.95
CA TRP A 71 -19.05 -11.69 5.10
C TRP A 71 -18.59 -10.30 4.63
N TRP A 72 -19.48 -9.30 4.60
CA TRP A 72 -19.13 -7.93 4.25
C TRP A 72 -18.16 -7.28 5.24
N LEU A 73 -18.06 -7.77 6.47
CA LEU A 73 -17.06 -7.30 7.44
C LEU A 73 -15.60 -7.55 6.97
N LEU A 74 -15.39 -8.54 6.09
CA LEU A 74 -14.07 -8.79 5.49
C LEU A 74 -13.61 -7.66 4.58
N LEU A 75 -14.54 -6.84 4.08
CA LEU A 75 -14.19 -5.67 3.27
C LEU A 75 -13.34 -4.66 4.07
N ILE A 76 -13.57 -4.52 5.38
CA ILE A 76 -12.82 -3.58 6.23
C ILE A 76 -11.30 -3.77 6.09
N PRO A 77 -10.72 -4.93 6.43
CA PRO A 77 -9.27 -5.13 6.29
C PRO A 77 -8.79 -5.33 4.85
N LEU A 78 -9.68 -5.65 3.91
CA LEU A 78 -9.31 -5.91 2.51
C LEU A 78 -9.41 -4.67 1.62
N PHE A 79 -10.11 -3.62 2.03
CA PHE A 79 -10.41 -2.47 1.20
C PHE A 79 -9.16 -1.76 0.67
N TYR A 80 -8.14 -1.59 1.50
CA TYR A 80 -6.84 -1.05 1.10
C TYR A 80 -6.23 -1.84 -0.08
N TYR A 81 -6.21 -3.17 0.02
CA TYR A 81 -5.62 -4.03 -1.01
C TYR A 81 -6.45 -4.06 -2.28
N ILE A 82 -7.78 -3.96 -2.16
CA ILE A 82 -8.68 -3.85 -3.32
C ILE A 82 -8.39 -2.56 -4.07
N LEU A 83 -8.35 -1.41 -3.38
CA LEU A 83 -8.03 -0.13 -4.01
C LEU A 83 -6.65 -0.15 -4.64
N TYR A 84 -5.64 -0.63 -3.93
CA TYR A 84 -4.27 -0.73 -4.43
C TYR A 84 -4.19 -1.62 -5.68
N GLY A 85 -4.88 -2.76 -5.67
CA GLY A 85 -4.95 -3.67 -6.82
C GLY A 85 -5.67 -3.06 -8.02
N VAL A 86 -6.75 -2.30 -7.79
CA VAL A 86 -7.47 -1.57 -8.85
C VAL A 86 -6.58 -0.48 -9.45
N GLU A 87 -5.90 0.33 -8.63
CA GLU A 87 -4.96 1.35 -9.11
C GLU A 87 -3.83 0.74 -9.94
N TRP A 88 -3.20 -0.31 -9.41
CA TRP A 88 -2.16 -1.03 -10.12
C TRP A 88 -2.65 -1.57 -11.47
N PHE A 89 -3.84 -2.16 -11.50
CA PHE A 89 -4.41 -2.71 -12.73
C PHE A 89 -4.70 -1.62 -13.78
N ILE A 90 -5.30 -0.50 -13.36
CA ILE A 90 -5.55 0.66 -14.26
C ILE A 90 -4.22 1.19 -14.80
N SER A 91 -3.22 1.40 -13.94
CA SER A 91 -1.89 1.85 -14.34
C SER A 91 -1.19 0.85 -15.25
N LEU A 92 -1.33 -0.46 -14.98
CA LEU A 92 -0.78 -1.51 -15.84
C LEU A 92 -1.36 -1.44 -17.25
N VAL A 93 -2.68 -1.30 -17.37
CA VAL A 93 -3.36 -1.16 -18.66
C VAL A 93 -2.88 0.11 -19.36
N TYR A 94 -2.79 1.24 -18.65
CA TYR A 94 -2.29 2.50 -19.22
C TYR A 94 -0.87 2.34 -19.77
N HIS A 95 0.08 1.82 -18.99
CA HIS A 95 1.47 1.64 -19.40
C HIS A 95 1.67 0.58 -20.49
N LEU A 96 0.77 -0.40 -20.61
CA LEU A 96 0.78 -1.35 -21.73
C LEU A 96 0.51 -0.69 -23.08
N PHE A 97 -0.24 0.43 -23.09
CA PHE A 97 -0.59 1.16 -24.33
C PHE A 97 0.27 2.40 -24.57
N THR A 98 1.00 2.90 -23.58
CA THR A 98 1.73 4.17 -23.66
C THR A 98 3.25 4.03 -23.62
N ASP A 99 3.77 2.94 -23.04
CA ASP A 99 5.22 2.73 -22.94
C ASP A 99 5.75 2.10 -24.24
N ASP A 100 6.66 2.80 -24.92
CA ASP A 100 7.31 2.33 -26.16
C ASP A 100 8.30 1.17 -25.92
N GLU A 101 8.74 0.94 -24.68
CA GLU A 101 9.66 -0.13 -24.31
C GLU A 101 8.91 -1.39 -23.90
N VAL A 102 8.83 -2.35 -24.80
CA VAL A 102 8.20 -3.67 -24.60
C VAL A 102 9.07 -4.55 -23.70
N GLY A 103 8.94 -4.38 -22.39
CA GLY A 103 9.50 -5.29 -21.40
C GLY A 103 8.55 -5.41 -20.23
N GLY A 104 7.79 -6.52 -20.14
CA GLY A 104 6.73 -6.71 -19.13
C GLY A 104 7.15 -6.44 -17.67
N GLY A 105 8.45 -6.57 -17.35
CA GLY A 105 8.99 -6.22 -16.04
C GLY A 105 9.06 -4.72 -15.78
N LYS A 106 9.37 -3.90 -16.79
CA LYS A 106 9.41 -2.44 -16.68
C LYS A 106 8.00 -1.86 -16.58
N VAL A 107 7.08 -2.32 -17.42
CA VAL A 107 5.67 -1.91 -17.41
C VAL A 107 5.04 -2.18 -16.04
N ASN A 108 5.24 -3.37 -15.47
CA ASN A 108 4.75 -3.70 -14.14
C ASN A 108 5.36 -2.80 -13.04
N ALA A 109 6.65 -2.50 -13.13
CA ALA A 109 7.32 -1.62 -12.17
C ALA A 109 6.81 -0.16 -12.26
N ASN A 110 6.52 0.33 -13.46
CA ASN A 110 5.94 1.64 -13.69
C ASN A 110 4.52 1.70 -13.15
N ALA A 111 3.69 0.70 -13.47
CA ALA A 111 2.32 0.59 -12.95
C ALA A 111 2.28 0.57 -11.42
N TYR A 112 3.18 -0.17 -10.79
CA TYR A 112 3.29 -0.21 -9.33
C TYR A 112 3.63 1.17 -8.75
N ARG A 113 4.62 1.87 -9.34
CA ARG A 113 5.07 3.19 -8.87
C ARG A 113 4.05 4.30 -9.11
N ALA A 114 3.15 4.12 -10.07
CA ALA A 114 2.12 5.09 -10.44
C ALA A 114 0.89 5.03 -9.52
N SER A 115 0.79 4.06 -8.61
CA SER A 115 -0.32 4.06 -7.65
C SER A 115 -0.23 5.24 -6.69
N ALA A 116 -1.37 5.84 -6.36
CA ALA A 116 -1.45 7.00 -5.46
C ALA A 116 -0.84 6.70 -4.08
N PHE A 117 -1.01 5.47 -3.60
CA PHE A 117 -0.44 5.00 -2.34
C PHE A 117 1.08 4.97 -2.39
N GLU A 118 1.66 4.41 -3.45
CA GLU A 118 3.11 4.32 -3.61
C GLU A 118 3.74 5.68 -3.87
N MET A 119 3.09 6.53 -4.68
CA MET A 119 3.55 7.91 -4.93
C MET A 119 3.64 8.70 -3.64
N GLU A 120 2.60 8.69 -2.80
CA GLU A 120 2.65 9.37 -1.51
C GLU A 120 3.82 8.86 -0.67
N ALA A 121 3.94 7.55 -0.48
CA ALA A 121 4.97 6.95 0.33
C ALA A 121 6.38 7.30 -0.19
N LYS A 122 6.59 7.17 -1.50
CA LYS A 122 7.89 7.38 -2.14
C LYS A 122 8.35 8.83 -2.13
N LEU A 123 7.45 9.76 -2.45
CA LEU A 123 7.79 11.19 -2.53
C LEU A 123 8.07 11.81 -1.15
N ASN A 124 7.54 11.22 -0.08
CA ASN A 124 7.64 11.77 1.27
C ASN A 124 8.55 10.97 2.21
N GLN A 125 9.11 9.84 1.78
CA GLN A 125 9.92 8.96 2.62
C GLN A 125 11.17 9.62 3.20
N ASP A 126 11.71 10.65 2.54
CA ASP A 126 12.93 11.33 2.97
C ASP A 126 12.66 12.50 3.94
N ASN A 127 11.40 12.93 4.08
CA ASN A 127 11.01 13.96 5.05
C ASN A 127 10.78 13.36 6.45
N PRO A 128 11.64 13.65 7.46
CA PRO A 128 11.50 13.08 8.81
C PRO A 128 10.24 13.56 9.55
N ASN A 129 9.65 14.69 9.15
CA ASN A 129 8.46 15.25 9.78
C ASN A 129 7.16 14.84 9.10
N TYR A 130 7.23 14.21 7.91
CA TYR A 130 6.05 13.93 7.11
C TYR A 130 4.92 13.24 7.88
N LEU A 131 5.23 12.15 8.59
CA LEU A 131 4.21 11.38 9.32
C LEU A 131 3.54 12.14 10.46
N LYS A 132 4.17 13.23 10.97
CA LYS A 132 3.59 14.10 12.00
C LYS A 132 2.67 15.16 11.37
N GLU A 133 3.04 15.66 10.19
CA GLU A 133 2.36 16.76 9.49
C GLU A 133 1.33 16.25 8.48
N ARG A 134 1.37 14.96 8.16
CA ARG A 134 0.52 14.29 7.20
C ARG A 134 -0.96 14.42 7.57
N LYS A 135 -1.74 14.93 6.64
CA LYS A 135 -3.20 15.00 6.78
C LYS A 135 -3.85 13.65 6.45
N TRP A 136 -5.01 13.42 7.02
CA TRP A 136 -5.86 12.28 6.68
C TRP A 136 -6.22 12.32 5.19
N GLY A 137 -6.19 11.18 4.53
CA GLY A 137 -6.51 11.08 3.10
C GLY A 137 -5.49 11.73 2.16
N ALA A 138 -4.23 11.97 2.61
CA ALA A 138 -3.21 12.63 1.79
C ALA A 138 -2.95 11.92 0.46
N TRP A 139 -3.08 10.59 0.40
CA TRP A 139 -2.94 9.78 -0.81
C TRP A 139 -3.94 10.17 -1.91
N LEU A 140 -5.11 10.70 -1.56
CA LEU A 140 -6.10 11.15 -2.55
C LEU A 140 -5.57 12.26 -3.48
N HIS A 141 -4.56 13.03 -3.05
CA HIS A 141 -3.94 14.09 -3.86
C HIS A 141 -3.04 13.56 -4.99
N TYR A 142 -2.73 12.27 -4.97
CA TYR A 142 -1.86 11.64 -5.95
C TYR A 142 -2.63 10.91 -7.06
N TYR A 143 -3.95 10.79 -6.96
CA TYR A 143 -4.77 10.24 -8.03
C TYR A 143 -4.65 11.07 -9.31
N GLY A 144 -4.55 10.37 -10.45
CA GLY A 144 -4.46 11.01 -11.77
C GLY A 144 -3.11 11.67 -12.07
N LYS A 145 -2.08 11.42 -11.27
CA LYS A 145 -0.70 11.87 -11.52
C LYS A 145 0.16 10.77 -12.17
N ILE A 146 -0.46 9.96 -13.01
CA ILE A 146 0.17 8.86 -13.76
C ILE A 146 1.10 9.42 -14.81
#